data_2eb7d7e3ab7f4cfb1c08dd344fc6ee70
#
_entry.id   2eb7d7e3ab7f4cfb1c08dd344fc6ee70
#
_cell.length_a   1.000
_cell.length_b   1.000
_cell.length_c   1.000
_cell.angle_alpha   90.00
_cell.angle_beta   90.00
_cell.angle_gamma   90.00
#
_symmetry.space_group_name_H-M   'P 1'
#
loop_
_entity.id
_entity.type
_entity.pdbx_description
1 polymer ?
#
loop_
_entity_poly.entity_id
_entity_poly.type
_entity_poly.pdbx_seq_one_letter_code
_entity_poly.pdbx_strand_id
1 'polypeptide(L)'
;MNTTYLSAITRPQSILVATDLNDLDFLLPVAIDQAKMTGAMIWLLHVIPPEAYVSIESGAYPFVAKEKEYRSAEAVLAEVALELRQRNLACASEVRRLYPVDEIKGFIREHSVKRLIVGTSARGKLGKLLIGSVAEQLIRSLDIPVCTVGPHFEAPAPNRPHRILFAVSLRHHPEHSLRFAVDLAAASAAELTILHVAEQDLGDEGLAAGAMSRIEELLRQIEPMLVRPHIRVRSGEPAEEIVAECMASEPQLLVLSAFQASPLSATFRAGVAYRVIAQVPCPTFTLPSGSKARPSGTYREFSTAQAGSSHSGQF
;
A
#
# COMPACT_ATOMS: atom_id res chain seq x y z
N MET A 1 14.60 10.50 14.31
CA MET A 1 13.96 9.74 13.21
C MET A 1 14.26 10.45 11.91
N ASN A 2 14.66 9.73 10.87
CA ASN A 2 15.32 10.35 9.72
C ASN A 2 14.28 11.02 8.80
N THR A 3 14.27 12.34 8.69
CA THR A 3 13.42 13.15 7.80
C THR A 3 13.46 12.65 6.35
N THR A 4 14.58 12.09 5.92
CA THR A 4 14.79 11.50 4.59
C THR A 4 13.89 10.29 4.32
N TYR A 5 13.60 9.46 5.33
CA TYR A 5 12.73 8.29 5.18
C TYR A 5 11.26 8.70 4.96
N LEU A 6 10.79 9.68 5.74
CA LEU A 6 9.42 10.20 5.62
C LEU A 6 9.19 10.88 4.28
N SER A 7 10.12 11.70 3.82
CA SER A 7 10.00 12.34 2.49
C SER A 7 9.98 11.31 1.35
N ALA A 8 10.71 10.21 1.47
CA ALA A 8 10.71 9.15 0.47
C ALA A 8 9.41 8.35 0.43
N ILE A 9 8.67 8.27 1.55
CA ILE A 9 7.38 7.57 1.60
C ILE A 9 6.25 8.47 1.07
N THR A 10 6.28 9.75 1.40
CA THR A 10 5.25 10.72 0.96
C THR A 10 5.46 11.18 -0.47
N ARG A 11 6.70 11.26 -0.93
CA ARG A 11 7.07 11.53 -2.34
C ARG A 11 7.91 10.38 -2.89
N PRO A 12 7.32 9.22 -3.16
CA PRO A 12 8.03 8.08 -3.71
C PRO A 12 8.61 8.40 -5.08
N GLN A 13 9.81 7.90 -5.37
CA GLN A 13 10.37 7.96 -6.72
C GLN A 13 9.75 6.91 -7.63
N SER A 14 9.20 5.84 -7.07
CA SER A 14 8.56 4.75 -7.78
C SER A 14 7.36 4.19 -7.03
N ILE A 15 6.33 3.85 -7.80
CA ILE A 15 5.09 3.21 -7.36
C ILE A 15 4.98 1.89 -8.11
N LEU A 16 4.72 0.80 -7.43
CA LEU A 16 4.43 -0.49 -8.03
C LEU A 16 2.92 -0.73 -8.07
N VAL A 17 2.40 -1.06 -9.24
CA VAL A 17 1.05 -1.60 -9.42
C VAL A 17 1.20 -3.10 -9.64
N ALA A 18 0.80 -3.89 -8.65
CA ALA A 18 0.73 -5.35 -8.78
C ALA A 18 -0.68 -5.75 -9.22
N THR A 19 -0.80 -6.30 -10.42
CA THR A 19 -2.08 -6.55 -11.09
C THR A 19 -2.26 -8.03 -11.47
N ASP A 20 -3.52 -8.48 -11.46
CA ASP A 20 -3.94 -9.74 -12.05
C ASP A 20 -4.41 -9.60 -13.50
N LEU A 21 -4.22 -8.41 -14.11
CA LEU A 21 -4.65 -7.94 -15.42
C LEU A 21 -6.15 -7.64 -15.55
N ASN A 22 -6.99 -8.17 -14.67
CA ASN A 22 -8.44 -7.91 -14.70
C ASN A 22 -8.84 -6.71 -13.82
N ASP A 23 -7.89 -6.16 -13.08
CA ASP A 23 -8.08 -5.08 -12.11
C ASP A 23 -7.47 -3.74 -12.57
N LEU A 24 -6.90 -3.69 -13.77
CA LEU A 24 -6.24 -2.51 -14.31
C LEU A 24 -7.16 -1.30 -14.39
N ASP A 25 -8.44 -1.49 -14.75
CA ASP A 25 -9.41 -0.42 -14.93
C ASP A 25 -9.61 0.43 -13.66
N PHE A 26 -9.47 -0.18 -12.49
CA PHE A 26 -9.60 0.54 -11.23
C PHE A 26 -8.26 0.80 -10.51
N LEU A 27 -7.18 0.06 -10.80
CA LEU A 27 -5.86 0.35 -10.26
C LEU A 27 -5.18 1.53 -10.94
N LEU A 28 -5.29 1.62 -12.27
CA LEU A 28 -4.61 2.65 -13.06
C LEU A 28 -5.04 4.08 -12.71
N PRO A 29 -6.33 4.41 -12.52
CA PRO A 29 -6.73 5.74 -12.09
C PRO A 29 -6.03 6.18 -10.81
N VAL A 30 -5.93 5.28 -9.82
CA VAL A 30 -5.24 5.55 -8.54
C VAL A 30 -3.74 5.74 -8.75
N ALA A 31 -3.12 4.88 -9.55
CA ALA A 31 -1.68 4.97 -9.84
C ALA A 31 -1.33 6.26 -10.59
N ILE A 32 -2.14 6.65 -11.56
CA ILE A 32 -1.98 7.88 -12.34
C ILE A 32 -2.09 9.11 -11.43
N ASP A 33 -3.11 9.14 -10.56
CA ASP A 33 -3.30 10.23 -9.61
C ASP A 33 -2.10 10.36 -8.68
N GLN A 34 -1.67 9.25 -8.08
CA GLN A 34 -0.50 9.21 -7.21
C GLN A 34 0.79 9.62 -7.94
N ALA A 35 0.99 9.18 -9.18
CA ALA A 35 2.17 9.54 -9.97
C ALA A 35 2.17 11.03 -10.36
N LYS A 36 1.02 11.59 -10.72
CA LYS A 36 0.89 13.04 -11.02
C LYS A 36 1.21 13.90 -9.80
N MET A 37 0.75 13.51 -8.62
CA MET A 37 1.03 14.25 -7.38
C MET A 37 2.50 14.21 -6.96
N THR A 38 3.19 13.11 -7.24
CA THR A 38 4.53 12.85 -6.68
C THR A 38 5.66 12.95 -7.70
N GLY A 39 5.35 12.90 -9.00
CA GLY A 39 6.34 12.72 -10.06
C GLY A 39 6.94 11.31 -10.14
N ALA A 40 6.32 10.34 -9.48
CA ALA A 40 6.84 8.98 -9.38
C ALA A 40 6.72 8.22 -10.70
N MET A 41 7.71 7.36 -10.96
CA MET A 41 7.64 6.34 -12.00
C MET A 41 6.65 5.24 -11.60
N ILE A 42 5.82 4.80 -12.54
CA ILE A 42 4.91 3.68 -12.37
C ILE A 42 5.58 2.40 -12.88
N TRP A 43 5.61 1.38 -12.05
CA TRP A 43 5.93 0.01 -12.43
C TRP A 43 4.64 -0.80 -12.50
N LEU A 44 4.42 -1.51 -13.62
CA LEU A 44 3.33 -2.48 -13.76
C LEU A 44 3.93 -3.87 -13.64
N LEU A 45 3.47 -4.65 -12.68
CA LEU A 45 3.94 -6.02 -12.45
C LEU A 45 2.77 -6.99 -12.46
N HIS A 46 2.86 -7.99 -13.33
CA HIS A 46 2.03 -9.18 -13.27
C HIS A 46 2.87 -10.39 -12.90
N VAL A 47 2.35 -11.24 -12.03
CA VAL A 47 3.02 -12.48 -11.63
C VAL A 47 2.14 -13.66 -11.97
N ILE A 48 2.60 -14.52 -12.85
CA ILE A 48 1.95 -15.77 -13.23
C ILE A 48 2.27 -16.83 -12.17
N PRO A 49 1.28 -17.29 -11.39
CA PRO A 49 1.51 -18.27 -10.34
C PRO A 49 1.89 -19.64 -10.95
N PRO A 50 2.63 -20.49 -10.20
CA PRO A 50 2.86 -21.85 -10.61
C PRO A 50 1.53 -22.62 -10.69
N GLU A 51 1.40 -23.51 -11.65
CA GLU A 51 0.23 -24.39 -11.69
C GLU A 51 0.20 -25.27 -10.44
N ALA A 52 -0.83 -25.09 -9.64
CA ALA A 52 -1.19 -26.09 -8.66
C ALA A 52 -1.83 -27.27 -9.44
N TYR A 53 -1.03 -28.32 -9.72
CA TYR A 53 -1.48 -29.61 -10.23
C TYR A 53 -2.58 -29.52 -11.30
N VAL A 54 -2.19 -29.29 -12.56
CA VAL A 54 -3.05 -29.68 -13.68
C VAL A 54 -2.97 -31.20 -13.76
N SER A 55 -4.11 -31.85 -13.62
CA SER A 55 -4.21 -33.30 -13.71
C SER A 55 -3.62 -33.77 -15.05
N ILE A 56 -2.77 -34.76 -14.99
CA ILE A 56 -2.05 -35.41 -16.10
C ILE A 56 -3.00 -35.96 -17.18
N GLU A 57 -4.29 -35.93 -16.94
CA GLU A 57 -5.33 -36.49 -17.83
C GLU A 57 -5.64 -35.65 -19.09
N SER A 58 -5.24 -34.40 -19.18
CA SER A 58 -5.61 -33.55 -20.32
C SER A 58 -4.64 -33.55 -21.50
N GLY A 59 -3.49 -34.22 -21.43
CA GLY A 59 -2.55 -34.37 -22.55
C GLY A 59 -1.99 -33.08 -23.18
N ALA A 60 -2.36 -31.91 -22.67
CA ALA A 60 -1.86 -30.62 -23.11
C ALA A 60 -0.51 -30.33 -22.44
N TYR A 61 0.48 -29.96 -23.25
CA TYR A 61 1.81 -29.59 -22.75
C TYR A 61 1.68 -28.27 -21.92
N PRO A 62 1.82 -28.32 -20.59
CA PRO A 62 1.61 -27.15 -19.72
C PRO A 62 2.56 -26.01 -20.05
N PHE A 63 3.73 -26.31 -20.60
CA PHE A 63 4.74 -25.34 -20.98
C PHE A 63 4.29 -24.40 -22.12
N VAL A 64 3.59 -24.90 -23.14
CA VAL A 64 3.15 -24.08 -24.28
C VAL A 64 2.02 -23.12 -23.86
N ALA A 65 1.11 -23.58 -23.01
CA ALA A 65 0.03 -22.75 -22.48
C ALA A 65 0.59 -21.59 -21.66
N LYS A 66 1.58 -21.84 -20.79
CA LYS A 66 2.23 -20.81 -19.97
C LYS A 66 3.06 -19.81 -20.77
N GLU A 67 3.70 -20.24 -21.84
CA GLU A 67 4.42 -19.31 -22.70
C GLU A 67 3.47 -18.37 -23.44
N LYS A 68 2.31 -18.87 -23.87
CA LYS A 68 1.26 -18.04 -24.47
C LYS A 68 0.69 -17.05 -23.46
N GLU A 69 0.41 -17.50 -22.23
CA GLU A 69 -0.06 -16.65 -21.13
C GLU A 69 0.96 -15.54 -20.82
N TYR A 70 2.22 -15.88 -20.71
CA TYR A 70 3.31 -14.93 -20.48
C TYR A 70 3.37 -13.86 -21.57
N ARG A 71 3.41 -14.25 -22.84
CA ARG A 71 3.45 -13.30 -23.96
C ARG A 71 2.19 -12.43 -24.04
N SER A 72 1.03 -13.00 -23.73
CA SER A 72 -0.21 -12.25 -23.67
C SER A 72 -0.16 -11.20 -22.56
N ALA A 73 0.32 -11.56 -21.38
CA ALA A 73 0.48 -10.64 -20.26
C ALA A 73 1.50 -9.52 -20.56
N GLU A 74 2.64 -9.89 -21.19
CA GLU A 74 3.63 -8.89 -21.63
C GLU A 74 3.04 -7.89 -22.63
N ALA A 75 2.27 -8.37 -23.61
CA ALA A 75 1.64 -7.50 -24.61
C ALA A 75 0.65 -6.53 -23.96
N VAL A 76 -0.22 -7.00 -23.08
CA VAL A 76 -1.18 -6.17 -22.35
C VAL A 76 -0.47 -5.10 -21.53
N LEU A 77 0.52 -5.48 -20.71
CA LEU A 77 1.23 -4.53 -19.87
C LEU A 77 2.08 -3.53 -20.68
N ALA A 78 2.65 -3.97 -21.81
CA ALA A 78 3.42 -3.09 -22.68
C ALA A 78 2.52 -2.03 -23.36
N GLU A 79 1.32 -2.40 -23.76
CA GLU A 79 0.31 -1.49 -24.31
C GLU A 79 -0.07 -0.43 -23.27
N VAL A 80 -0.45 -0.85 -22.06
CA VAL A 80 -0.77 0.06 -20.95
C VAL A 80 0.40 0.99 -20.61
N ALA A 81 1.62 0.44 -20.54
CA ALA A 81 2.81 1.25 -20.28
C ALA A 81 3.07 2.28 -21.39
N LEU A 82 2.79 1.94 -22.66
CA LEU A 82 2.89 2.86 -23.79
C LEU A 82 1.87 3.99 -23.66
N GLU A 83 0.61 3.68 -23.34
CA GLU A 83 -0.43 4.69 -23.12
C GLU A 83 -0.08 5.67 -21.99
N LEU A 84 0.45 5.16 -20.87
CA LEU A 84 0.86 6.01 -19.76
C LEU A 84 2.02 6.93 -20.14
N ARG A 85 2.99 6.44 -20.92
CA ARG A 85 4.09 7.27 -21.45
C ARG A 85 3.59 8.35 -22.41
N GLN A 86 2.57 8.06 -23.25
CA GLN A 86 1.93 9.05 -24.11
C GLN A 86 1.22 10.17 -23.31
N ARG A 87 0.82 9.88 -22.07
CA ARG A 87 0.27 10.85 -21.10
C ARG A 87 1.35 11.54 -20.27
N ASN A 88 2.62 11.48 -20.67
CA ASN A 88 3.79 12.04 -19.97
C ASN A 88 4.02 11.47 -18.56
N LEU A 89 3.63 10.22 -18.33
CA LEU A 89 3.93 9.50 -17.11
C LEU A 89 5.07 8.50 -17.35
N ALA A 90 6.11 8.55 -16.52
CA ALA A 90 7.17 7.54 -16.57
C ALA A 90 6.58 6.19 -16.18
N CYS A 91 6.68 5.20 -17.07
CA CYS A 91 6.13 3.88 -16.84
C CYS A 91 6.99 2.79 -17.45
N ALA A 92 7.14 1.68 -16.75
CA ALA A 92 7.69 0.42 -17.22
C ALA A 92 6.85 -0.76 -16.74
N SER A 93 7.00 -1.90 -17.41
CA SER A 93 6.23 -3.10 -17.09
C SER A 93 7.11 -4.35 -17.10
N GLU A 94 6.76 -5.31 -16.26
CA GLU A 94 7.43 -6.60 -16.16
C GLU A 94 6.41 -7.71 -15.86
N VAL A 95 6.66 -8.89 -16.41
CA VAL A 95 5.94 -10.12 -16.07
C VAL A 95 6.90 -11.08 -15.42
N ARG A 96 6.52 -11.61 -14.26
CA ARG A 96 7.29 -12.63 -13.54
C ARG A 96 6.50 -13.92 -13.44
N ARG A 97 7.19 -14.97 -13.04
CA ARG A 97 6.61 -16.30 -12.80
C ARG A 97 6.96 -16.72 -11.39
N LEU A 98 6.19 -17.55 -10.77
CA LEU A 98 6.31 -18.16 -9.45
C LEU A 98 5.30 -17.59 -8.43
N TYR A 99 5.70 -17.47 -7.16
CA TYR A 99 4.79 -17.10 -6.07
C TYR A 99 4.61 -15.60 -6.01
N PRO A 100 3.37 -15.08 -6.23
CA PRO A 100 3.14 -13.63 -6.35
C PRO A 100 3.67 -12.80 -5.19
N VAL A 101 3.49 -13.24 -3.94
CA VAL A 101 3.94 -12.48 -2.76
C VAL A 101 5.47 -12.35 -2.74
N ASP A 102 6.19 -13.42 -3.06
CA ASP A 102 7.65 -13.41 -3.02
C ASP A 102 8.24 -12.60 -4.17
N GLU A 103 7.66 -12.74 -5.37
CA GLU A 103 8.07 -11.97 -6.55
C GLU A 103 7.81 -10.48 -6.39
N ILE A 104 6.64 -10.09 -5.85
CA ILE A 104 6.34 -8.68 -5.56
C ILE A 104 7.31 -8.12 -4.52
N LYS A 105 7.60 -8.88 -3.45
CA LYS A 105 8.60 -8.47 -2.45
C LYS A 105 10.01 -8.37 -3.03
N GLY A 106 10.39 -9.30 -3.90
CA GLY A 106 11.64 -9.27 -4.65
C GLY A 106 11.75 -8.00 -5.46
N PHE A 107 10.76 -7.75 -6.29
CA PHE A 107 10.66 -6.58 -7.14
C PHE A 107 10.76 -5.25 -6.36
N ILE A 108 10.03 -5.15 -5.23
CA ILE A 108 10.08 -3.98 -4.36
C ILE A 108 11.50 -3.70 -3.86
N ARG A 109 12.25 -4.74 -3.48
CA ARG A 109 13.65 -4.60 -3.03
C ARG A 109 14.59 -4.21 -4.18
N GLU A 110 14.49 -4.90 -5.32
CA GLU A 110 15.34 -4.69 -6.50
C GLU A 110 15.21 -3.27 -7.06
N HIS A 111 13.97 -2.78 -7.17
CA HIS A 111 13.68 -1.47 -7.74
C HIS A 111 13.49 -0.36 -6.69
N SER A 112 13.80 -0.65 -5.42
CA SER A 112 13.65 0.31 -4.31
C SER A 112 12.28 0.98 -4.27
N VAL A 113 11.22 0.24 -4.60
CA VAL A 113 9.84 0.74 -4.60
C VAL A 113 9.45 1.24 -3.21
N LYS A 114 8.75 2.38 -3.16
CA LYS A 114 8.35 3.01 -1.89
C LYS A 114 6.84 3.03 -1.67
N ARG A 115 6.06 2.56 -2.63
CA ARG A 115 4.61 2.48 -2.53
C ARG A 115 4.09 1.34 -3.41
N LEU A 116 3.20 0.52 -2.86
CA LEU A 116 2.52 -0.53 -3.60
C LEU A 116 1.04 -0.16 -3.78
N ILE A 117 0.51 -0.42 -4.96
CA ILE A 117 -0.93 -0.40 -5.27
C ILE A 117 -1.32 -1.81 -5.69
N VAL A 118 -2.37 -2.35 -5.09
CA VAL A 118 -2.84 -3.72 -5.34
C VAL A 118 -4.36 -3.81 -5.22
N GLY A 119 -4.97 -4.62 -6.09
CA GLY A 119 -6.39 -4.91 -6.01
C GLY A 119 -6.74 -5.79 -4.81
N THR A 120 -7.94 -5.60 -4.26
CA THR A 120 -8.46 -6.48 -3.20
C THR A 120 -9.24 -7.66 -3.77
N SER A 121 -9.32 -7.78 -5.11
CA SER A 121 -10.20 -8.73 -5.77
C SER A 121 -9.84 -10.17 -5.47
N ALA A 122 -10.63 -10.78 -4.56
CA ALA A 122 -11.06 -12.13 -4.79
C ALA A 122 -12.48 -12.01 -5.36
N ARG A 123 -12.65 -12.11 -6.68
CA ARG A 123 -13.98 -12.37 -7.28
C ARG A 123 -14.43 -13.74 -6.82
N GLY A 124 -14.77 -13.84 -5.54
CA GLY A 124 -15.35 -15.03 -4.97
C GLY A 124 -16.74 -15.22 -5.57
N LYS A 125 -17.02 -16.43 -6.07
CA LYS A 125 -18.30 -16.88 -6.63
C LYS A 125 -19.52 -16.70 -5.70
N LEU A 126 -19.39 -16.05 -4.55
CA LEU A 126 -20.39 -15.98 -3.48
C LEU A 126 -20.72 -14.55 -3.02
N GLY A 127 -20.35 -13.50 -3.75
CA GLY A 127 -20.75 -12.12 -3.42
C GLY A 127 -20.24 -11.58 -2.07
N LYS A 128 -19.35 -12.30 -1.38
CA LYS A 128 -18.71 -11.82 -0.17
C LYS A 128 -17.45 -11.06 -0.53
N LEU A 129 -17.38 -9.81 -0.12
CA LEU A 129 -16.20 -8.96 -0.23
C LEU A 129 -15.08 -9.57 0.64
N LEU A 130 -14.11 -10.16 0.00
CA LEU A 130 -12.95 -10.75 0.66
C LEU A 130 -11.69 -10.13 0.08
N ILE A 131 -10.82 -9.68 0.94
CA ILE A 131 -9.47 -9.30 0.52
C ILE A 131 -8.75 -10.57 0.06
N GLY A 132 -8.17 -10.54 -1.14
CA GLY A 132 -7.43 -11.66 -1.70
C GLY A 132 -6.22 -12.03 -0.82
N SER A 133 -5.85 -13.31 -0.82
CA SER A 133 -4.74 -13.82 0.00
C SER A 133 -3.40 -13.13 -0.30
N VAL A 134 -3.17 -12.72 -1.54
CA VAL A 134 -1.96 -11.98 -1.94
C VAL A 134 -1.96 -10.58 -1.30
N ALA A 135 -3.04 -9.82 -1.45
CA ALA A 135 -3.17 -8.49 -0.85
C ALA A 135 -3.05 -8.55 0.68
N GLU A 136 -3.73 -9.51 1.33
CA GLU A 136 -3.62 -9.74 2.77
C GLU A 136 -2.18 -9.98 3.21
N GLN A 137 -1.46 -10.88 2.53
CA GLN A 137 -0.08 -11.19 2.88
C GLN A 137 0.87 -10.00 2.65
N LEU A 138 0.67 -9.22 1.59
CA LEU A 138 1.46 -8.02 1.30
C LEU A 138 1.24 -6.93 2.36
N ILE A 139 -0.01 -6.63 2.73
CA ILE A 139 -0.34 -5.67 3.81
C ILE A 139 0.37 -6.04 5.12
N ARG A 140 0.39 -7.34 5.46
CA ARG A 140 0.97 -7.84 6.72
C ARG A 140 2.49 -7.86 6.76
N SER A 141 3.14 -7.88 5.61
CA SER A 141 4.56 -8.25 5.55
C SER A 141 5.46 -7.21 4.89
N LEU A 142 4.90 -6.14 4.33
CA LEU A 142 5.68 -5.06 3.73
C LEU A 142 5.95 -3.93 4.72
N ASP A 143 7.13 -3.35 4.61
CA ASP A 143 7.57 -2.18 5.38
C ASP A 143 7.36 -0.87 4.59
N ILE A 144 6.52 -0.88 3.57
CA ILE A 144 6.14 0.29 2.77
C ILE A 144 4.61 0.47 2.78
N PRO A 145 4.09 1.68 2.51
CA PRO A 145 2.67 1.90 2.35
C PRO A 145 2.07 1.03 1.25
N VAL A 146 0.97 0.35 1.57
CA VAL A 146 0.19 -0.45 0.62
C VAL A 146 -1.16 0.22 0.40
N CYS A 147 -1.43 0.62 -0.83
CA CYS A 147 -2.73 1.11 -1.27
C CYS A 147 -3.54 -0.06 -1.82
N THR A 148 -4.63 -0.39 -1.17
CA THR A 148 -5.59 -1.37 -1.66
C THR A 148 -6.72 -0.67 -2.39
N VAL A 149 -7.13 -1.22 -3.53
CA VAL A 149 -8.26 -0.73 -4.31
C VAL A 149 -9.29 -1.84 -4.45
N GLY A 150 -10.49 -1.57 -3.96
CA GLY A 150 -11.60 -2.52 -4.00
C GLY A 150 -12.38 -2.47 -5.32
N PRO A 151 -13.22 -3.47 -5.60
CA PRO A 151 -14.02 -3.54 -6.83
C PRO A 151 -15.18 -2.52 -6.85
N HIS A 152 -15.45 -1.86 -5.74
CA HIS A 152 -16.46 -0.77 -5.64
C HIS A 152 -15.86 0.61 -5.85
N PHE A 153 -14.56 0.69 -6.16
CA PHE A 153 -13.95 1.96 -6.47
C PHE A 153 -14.45 2.47 -7.83
N GLU A 154 -15.02 3.66 -7.79
CA GLU A 154 -15.31 4.46 -8.97
C GLU A 154 -14.40 5.68 -8.98
N ALA A 155 -13.71 5.90 -10.09
CA ALA A 155 -12.83 7.07 -10.20
C ALA A 155 -13.66 8.34 -10.00
N PRO A 156 -13.22 9.27 -9.12
CA PRO A 156 -13.96 10.48 -8.86
C PRO A 156 -14.11 11.35 -10.11
N ALA A 157 -15.21 12.08 -10.19
CA ALA A 157 -15.42 13.04 -11.28
C ALA A 157 -14.27 14.07 -11.32
N PRO A 158 -13.80 14.45 -12.50
CA PRO A 158 -12.78 15.49 -12.64
C PRO A 158 -13.26 16.79 -11.97
N ASN A 159 -12.34 17.49 -11.31
CA ASN A 159 -12.55 18.75 -10.58
C ASN A 159 -13.29 18.65 -9.23
N ARG A 160 -13.47 17.46 -8.65
CA ARG A 160 -13.94 17.33 -7.27
C ARG A 160 -12.79 17.68 -6.31
N PRO A 161 -13.00 18.45 -5.25
CA PRO A 161 -11.95 18.69 -4.26
C PRO A 161 -11.49 17.36 -3.66
N HIS A 162 -10.18 17.16 -3.60
CA HIS A 162 -9.64 15.97 -2.96
C HIS A 162 -9.95 16.00 -1.46
N ARG A 163 -10.50 14.90 -0.95
CA ARG A 163 -10.77 14.70 0.48
C ARG A 163 -10.09 13.42 0.94
N ILE A 164 -9.31 13.54 1.98
CA ILE A 164 -8.62 12.42 2.61
C ILE A 164 -9.20 12.23 4.00
N LEU A 165 -9.62 11.00 4.29
CA LEU A 165 -9.98 10.57 5.63
C LEU A 165 -8.80 9.81 6.23
N PHE A 166 -8.32 10.23 7.39
CA PHE A 166 -7.30 9.52 8.14
C PHE A 166 -7.89 8.96 9.43
N ALA A 167 -8.05 7.65 9.51
CA ALA A 167 -8.50 6.98 10.71
C ALA A 167 -7.28 6.63 11.59
N VAL A 168 -7.19 7.30 12.75
CA VAL A 168 -6.05 7.19 13.65
C VAL A 168 -6.39 6.38 14.89
N SER A 169 -5.51 5.43 15.25
CA SER A 169 -5.49 4.81 16.57
C SER A 169 -4.47 5.52 17.46
N LEU A 170 -4.91 6.08 18.56
CA LEU A 170 -4.02 6.74 19.54
C LEU A 170 -3.26 5.76 20.43
N ARG A 171 -3.56 4.45 20.33
CA ARG A 171 -2.93 3.40 21.13
C ARG A 171 -1.50 3.03 20.69
N HIS A 172 -1.14 3.29 19.42
CA HIS A 172 0.10 2.80 18.82
C HIS A 172 0.79 3.88 18.01
N HIS A 173 1.71 4.61 18.61
CA HIS A 173 2.67 5.52 17.96
C HIS A 173 2.16 6.14 16.63
N PRO A 174 1.13 6.99 16.67
CA PRO A 174 0.47 7.49 15.46
C PRO A 174 1.29 8.54 14.69
N GLU A 175 2.43 8.97 15.23
CA GLU A 175 3.24 10.08 14.73
C GLU A 175 3.60 9.89 13.24
N HIS A 176 3.98 8.67 12.88
CA HIS A 176 4.39 8.32 11.52
C HIS A 176 3.23 8.36 10.52
N SER A 177 2.10 7.75 10.91
CA SER A 177 0.91 7.69 10.07
C SER A 177 0.23 9.07 9.97
N LEU A 178 0.25 9.84 11.05
CA LEU A 178 -0.24 11.21 11.04
C LEU A 178 0.59 12.10 10.11
N ARG A 179 1.91 12.02 10.19
CA ARG A 179 2.80 12.75 9.29
C ARG A 179 2.56 12.36 7.82
N PHE A 180 2.43 11.06 7.53
CA PHE A 180 2.11 10.59 6.19
C PHE A 180 0.80 11.18 5.66
N ALA A 181 -0.27 11.18 6.46
CA ALA A 181 -1.57 11.71 6.06
C ALA A 181 -1.53 13.23 5.81
N VAL A 182 -0.84 13.98 6.66
CA VAL A 182 -0.65 15.44 6.51
C VAL A 182 0.16 15.75 5.25
N ASP A 183 1.29 15.08 5.02
CA ASP A 183 2.14 15.31 3.86
C ASP A 183 1.42 14.90 2.56
N LEU A 184 0.63 13.83 2.60
CA LEU A 184 -0.18 13.38 1.46
C LEU A 184 -1.26 14.41 1.11
N ALA A 185 -1.96 14.92 2.12
CA ALA A 185 -2.97 15.97 1.93
C ALA A 185 -2.36 17.26 1.38
N ALA A 186 -1.19 17.65 1.89
CA ALA A 186 -0.46 18.81 1.39
C ALA A 186 -0.02 18.63 -0.07
N ALA A 187 0.48 17.45 -0.45
CA ALA A 187 0.93 17.14 -1.81
C ALA A 187 -0.22 17.13 -2.84
N SER A 188 -1.44 16.77 -2.40
CA SER A 188 -2.63 16.70 -3.25
C SER A 188 -3.55 17.92 -3.13
N ALA A 189 -3.18 18.93 -2.33
CA ALA A 189 -4.03 20.05 -1.97
C ALA A 189 -5.43 19.59 -1.48
N ALA A 190 -5.45 18.49 -0.71
CA ALA A 190 -6.67 17.86 -0.23
C ALA A 190 -7.11 18.41 1.12
N GLU A 191 -8.42 18.38 1.35
CA GLU A 191 -8.98 18.51 2.69
C GLU A 191 -8.68 17.25 3.50
N LEU A 192 -8.14 17.39 4.70
CA LEU A 192 -7.82 16.27 5.59
C LEU A 192 -8.79 16.24 6.77
N THR A 193 -9.49 15.13 6.92
CA THR A 193 -10.23 14.81 8.13
C THR A 193 -9.49 13.73 8.91
N ILE A 194 -9.24 13.99 10.20
CA ILE A 194 -8.65 13.01 11.13
C ILE A 194 -9.79 12.48 11.98
N LEU A 195 -10.04 11.19 11.88
CA LEU A 195 -11.04 10.47 12.66
C LEU A 195 -10.37 9.60 13.72
N HIS A 196 -10.75 9.80 14.97
CA HIS A 196 -10.46 8.87 16.06
C HIS A 196 -11.75 8.22 16.54
N VAL A 197 -11.76 6.91 16.70
CA VAL A 197 -12.87 6.17 17.27
C VAL A 197 -12.47 5.62 18.62
N ALA A 198 -13.15 6.06 19.67
CA ALA A 198 -13.03 5.54 21.02
C ALA A 198 -13.93 4.30 21.17
N GLU A 199 -13.39 3.20 21.64
CA GLU A 199 -14.14 1.93 21.85
C GLU A 199 -15.04 1.98 23.10
N GLN A 200 -14.85 2.99 23.94
CA GLN A 200 -15.67 3.22 25.12
C GLN A 200 -16.69 4.32 24.85
N ASP A 201 -17.84 4.22 25.51
CA ASP A 201 -18.88 5.23 25.38
C ASP A 201 -18.35 6.61 25.85
N LEU A 202 -18.40 7.60 24.94
CA LEU A 202 -17.96 8.96 25.21
C LEU A 202 -18.99 9.74 26.05
N GLY A 203 -19.85 9.06 26.82
CA GLY A 203 -20.71 9.71 27.81
C GLY A 203 -19.96 10.59 28.82
N ASP A 204 -18.63 10.44 28.86
CA ASP A 204 -17.70 11.33 29.54
C ASP A 204 -17.10 12.32 28.52
N GLU A 205 -17.57 13.57 28.52
CA GLU A 205 -17.06 14.66 27.68
C GLU A 205 -15.52 14.80 27.79
N GLY A 206 -14.93 14.40 28.92
CA GLY A 206 -13.51 14.41 29.17
C GLY A 206 -12.71 13.47 28.25
N LEU A 207 -13.26 12.32 27.86
CA LEU A 207 -12.57 11.36 26.99
C LEU A 207 -12.45 11.89 25.55
N ALA A 208 -13.51 12.49 25.03
CA ALA A 208 -13.49 13.10 23.69
C ALA A 208 -12.52 14.29 23.63
N ALA A 209 -12.58 15.16 24.63
CA ALA A 209 -11.67 16.31 24.76
C ALA A 209 -10.21 15.85 24.91
N GLY A 210 -9.95 14.80 25.67
CA GLY A 210 -8.62 14.22 25.84
C GLY A 210 -8.04 13.66 24.53
N ALA A 211 -8.86 12.94 23.75
CA ALA A 211 -8.45 12.41 22.44
C ALA A 211 -8.15 13.55 21.44
N MET A 212 -9.01 14.58 21.41
CA MET A 212 -8.81 15.76 20.57
C MET A 212 -7.53 16.52 20.94
N SER A 213 -7.31 16.78 22.21
CA SER A 213 -6.09 17.45 22.70
C SER A 213 -4.83 16.64 22.36
N ARG A 214 -4.91 15.32 22.43
CA ARG A 214 -3.78 14.45 22.05
C ARG A 214 -3.48 14.53 20.55
N ILE A 215 -4.48 14.56 19.70
CA ILE A 215 -4.28 14.73 18.24
C ILE A 215 -3.68 16.11 17.94
N GLU A 216 -4.16 17.17 18.57
CA GLU A 216 -3.63 18.53 18.42
C GLU A 216 -2.18 18.63 18.86
N GLU A 217 -1.81 17.95 19.96
CA GLU A 217 -0.42 17.88 20.41
C GLU A 217 0.50 17.19 19.39
N LEU A 218 0.03 16.09 18.82
CA LEU A 218 0.76 15.37 17.77
C LEU A 218 0.92 16.21 16.50
N LEU A 219 -0.13 16.97 16.13
CA LEU A 219 -0.08 17.89 14.98
C LEU A 219 0.93 19.01 15.18
N ARG A 220 1.03 19.58 16.41
CA ARG A 220 2.05 20.61 16.73
C ARG A 220 3.49 20.12 16.52
N GLN A 221 3.75 18.82 16.62
CA GLN A 221 5.06 18.23 16.36
C GLN A 221 5.38 18.08 14.86
N ILE A 222 4.40 18.30 13.98
CA ILE A 222 4.55 18.17 12.51
C ILE A 222 4.86 19.51 11.83
N GLU A 223 4.82 20.60 12.55
CA GLU A 223 5.05 21.94 11.99
C GLU A 223 6.39 22.08 11.23
N PRO A 224 6.42 22.85 10.13
CA PRO A 224 5.32 23.68 9.59
C PRO A 224 4.29 22.84 8.81
N MET A 225 3.02 23.09 9.07
CA MET A 225 1.89 22.37 8.47
C MET A 225 1.23 23.22 7.39
N LEU A 226 1.15 22.67 6.16
CA LEU A 226 0.53 23.35 5.01
C LEU A 226 -1.00 23.14 4.95
N VAL A 227 -1.51 22.18 5.71
CA VAL A 227 -2.93 21.79 5.74
C VAL A 227 -3.44 21.88 7.19
N ARG A 228 -4.63 22.41 7.37
CA ARG A 228 -5.32 22.39 8.68
C ARG A 228 -6.34 21.25 8.68
N PRO A 229 -6.08 20.16 9.40
CA PRO A 229 -7.03 19.04 9.45
C PRO A 229 -8.28 19.36 10.25
N HIS A 230 -9.40 18.77 9.83
CA HIS A 230 -10.61 18.68 10.66
C HIS A 230 -10.49 17.46 11.57
N ILE A 231 -10.59 17.65 12.88
CA ILE A 231 -10.52 16.56 13.85
C ILE A 231 -11.94 16.13 14.21
N ARG A 232 -12.20 14.83 14.13
CA ARG A 232 -13.46 14.19 14.56
C ARG A 232 -13.15 13.08 15.54
N VAL A 233 -13.89 13.04 16.63
CA VAL A 233 -13.85 11.96 17.61
C VAL A 233 -15.25 11.36 17.69
N ARG A 234 -15.32 10.04 17.55
CA ARG A 234 -16.56 9.27 17.65
C ARG A 234 -16.40 8.16 18.69
N SER A 235 -17.51 7.61 19.19
CA SER A 235 -17.54 6.39 19.99
C SER A 235 -18.24 5.28 19.24
N GLY A 236 -17.78 4.07 19.44
CA GLY A 236 -18.39 2.89 18.84
C GLY A 236 -17.37 1.84 18.41
N GLU A 237 -17.81 0.92 17.57
CA GLU A 237 -16.95 -0.08 17.00
C GLU A 237 -16.12 0.54 15.85
N PRO A 238 -14.77 0.50 15.93
CA PRO A 238 -13.92 1.26 15.02
C PRO A 238 -14.17 1.01 13.53
N ALA A 239 -14.38 -0.25 13.11
CA ALA A 239 -14.59 -0.53 11.70
C ALA A 239 -15.93 0.02 11.20
N GLU A 240 -16.98 -0.05 12.02
CA GLU A 240 -18.32 0.45 11.66
C GLU A 240 -18.32 1.97 11.54
N GLU A 241 -17.71 2.66 12.52
CA GLU A 241 -17.64 4.12 12.51
C GLU A 241 -16.76 4.67 11.37
N ILE A 242 -15.65 4.00 11.04
CA ILE A 242 -14.80 4.38 9.90
C ILE A 242 -15.56 4.19 8.58
N VAL A 243 -16.26 3.07 8.40
CA VAL A 243 -17.08 2.82 7.21
C VAL A 243 -18.22 3.85 7.10
N ALA A 244 -18.91 4.10 8.20
CA ALA A 244 -19.98 5.11 8.24
C ALA A 244 -19.48 6.52 7.86
N GLU A 245 -18.29 6.90 8.37
CA GLU A 245 -17.68 8.18 8.00
C GLU A 245 -17.26 8.20 6.51
N CYS A 246 -16.72 7.12 5.97
CA CYS A 246 -16.40 7.03 4.55
C CYS A 246 -17.64 7.19 3.67
N MET A 247 -18.77 6.57 4.06
CA MET A 247 -20.01 6.68 3.31
C MET A 247 -20.62 8.11 3.41
N ALA A 248 -20.48 8.77 4.56
CA ALA A 248 -21.04 10.10 4.77
C ALA A 248 -20.20 11.22 4.14
N SER A 249 -18.87 11.13 4.21
CA SER A 249 -17.95 12.18 3.74
C SER A 249 -17.42 11.94 2.32
N GLU A 250 -17.62 10.74 1.77
CA GLU A 250 -17.15 10.32 0.44
C GLU A 250 -15.70 10.73 0.14
N PRO A 251 -14.73 10.31 0.95
CA PRO A 251 -13.32 10.65 0.71
C PRO A 251 -12.82 9.96 -0.57
N GLN A 252 -11.91 10.61 -1.28
CA GLN A 252 -11.25 10.00 -2.43
C GLN A 252 -10.14 9.05 -2.01
N LEU A 253 -9.72 9.13 -0.75
CA LEU A 253 -8.68 8.28 -0.19
C LEU A 253 -8.87 8.12 1.31
N LEU A 254 -8.78 6.90 1.78
CA LEU A 254 -8.70 6.56 3.20
C LEU A 254 -7.26 6.22 3.57
N VAL A 255 -6.80 6.70 4.70
CA VAL A 255 -5.53 6.31 5.32
C VAL A 255 -5.84 5.65 6.66
N LEU A 256 -5.37 4.43 6.86
CA LEU A 256 -5.46 3.73 8.14
C LEU A 256 -4.11 3.80 8.83
N SER A 257 -4.12 4.22 10.10
CA SER A 257 -2.92 4.17 10.93
C SER A 257 -2.38 2.75 11.03
N ALA A 258 -1.08 2.65 11.27
CA ALA A 258 -0.34 1.40 11.28
C ALA A 258 -1.05 0.28 12.06
N PHE A 259 -1.22 -0.83 11.38
CA PHE A 259 -1.78 -2.05 11.94
C PHE A 259 -0.65 -2.95 12.44
N GLN A 260 -0.61 -3.19 13.75
CA GLN A 260 0.25 -4.26 14.28
C GLN A 260 -0.51 -5.59 14.17
N ALA A 261 -0.28 -6.32 13.09
CA ALA A 261 -0.56 -7.75 13.12
C ALA A 261 0.50 -8.40 14.02
N SER A 262 0.11 -8.83 15.22
CA SER A 262 0.96 -9.77 15.94
C SER A 262 1.22 -10.97 15.04
N PRO A 263 2.48 -11.43 14.89
CA PRO A 263 2.80 -12.61 14.07
C PRO A 263 2.02 -13.85 14.46
N LEU A 264 1.47 -13.88 15.69
CA LEU A 264 0.75 -14.99 16.29
C LEU A 264 -0.79 -14.88 16.18
N SER A 265 -1.33 -13.71 15.73
CA SER A 265 -2.78 -13.60 15.62
C SER A 265 -3.25 -14.10 14.25
N ALA A 266 -3.90 -15.26 14.25
CA ALA A 266 -4.69 -15.79 13.13
C ALA A 266 -5.87 -14.85 12.73
N THR A 267 -5.95 -13.65 13.29
CA THR A 267 -7.11 -12.77 13.34
C THR A 267 -7.00 -11.51 12.51
N PHE A 268 -6.14 -11.46 11.46
CA PHE A 268 -6.14 -10.31 10.53
C PHE A 268 -7.53 -10.09 9.93
N ARG A 269 -8.23 -11.17 9.57
CA ARG A 269 -9.59 -11.11 9.00
C ARG A 269 -10.65 -10.57 9.97
N ALA A 270 -10.39 -10.62 11.26
CA ALA A 270 -11.23 -10.01 12.29
C ALA A 270 -10.77 -8.57 12.63
N GLY A 271 -9.63 -8.13 12.10
CA GLY A 271 -9.06 -6.82 12.39
C GLY A 271 -9.82 -5.67 11.72
N VAL A 272 -9.76 -4.50 12.35
CA VAL A 272 -10.42 -3.26 11.87
C VAL A 272 -10.05 -2.96 10.41
N ALA A 273 -8.75 -3.00 10.07
CA ALA A 273 -8.30 -2.67 8.71
C ALA A 273 -8.92 -3.59 7.64
N TYR A 274 -8.99 -4.91 7.90
CA TYR A 274 -9.61 -5.85 6.98
C TYR A 274 -11.09 -5.56 6.76
N ARG A 275 -11.84 -5.34 7.85
CA ARG A 275 -13.28 -5.06 7.79
C ARG A 275 -13.57 -3.75 7.07
N VAL A 276 -12.73 -2.73 7.27
CA VAL A 276 -12.85 -1.44 6.59
C VAL A 276 -12.56 -1.59 5.10
N ILE A 277 -11.39 -2.13 4.72
CA ILE A 277 -10.98 -2.28 3.31
C ILE A 277 -12.01 -3.08 2.50
N ALA A 278 -12.64 -4.08 3.11
CA ALA A 278 -13.66 -4.90 2.46
C ALA A 278 -14.98 -4.14 2.15
N GLN A 279 -15.22 -2.98 2.76
CA GLN A 279 -16.52 -2.29 2.70
C GLN A 279 -16.46 -0.89 2.10
N VAL A 280 -15.29 -0.22 2.18
CA VAL A 280 -15.20 1.17 1.70
C VAL A 280 -15.09 1.27 0.18
N PRO A 281 -15.70 2.30 -0.44
CA PRO A 281 -15.68 2.48 -1.89
C PRO A 281 -14.46 3.26 -2.38
N CYS A 282 -13.54 3.63 -1.52
CA CYS A 282 -12.36 4.41 -1.88
C CYS A 282 -11.06 3.62 -1.69
N PRO A 283 -9.98 3.97 -2.43
CA PRO A 283 -8.65 3.44 -2.19
C PRO A 283 -8.23 3.64 -0.74
N THR A 284 -7.57 2.63 -0.17
CA THR A 284 -7.19 2.65 1.24
C THR A 284 -5.70 2.40 1.41
N PHE A 285 -4.97 3.38 1.97
CA PHE A 285 -3.61 3.17 2.43
C PHE A 285 -3.58 2.50 3.79
N THR A 286 -2.86 1.39 3.87
CA THR A 286 -2.40 0.81 5.12
C THR A 286 -0.92 1.10 5.28
N LEU A 287 -0.54 1.58 6.46
CA LEU A 287 0.84 1.96 6.76
C LEU A 287 1.50 0.88 7.62
N PRO A 288 2.80 0.61 7.41
CA PRO A 288 3.53 -0.32 8.28
C PRO A 288 3.63 0.26 9.69
N SER A 289 3.56 -0.63 10.69
CA SER A 289 3.82 -0.24 12.07
C SER A 289 5.29 0.16 12.24
N GLY A 290 5.55 1.42 12.57
CA GLY A 290 6.89 2.02 12.62
C GLY A 290 7.88 1.45 13.63
N SER A 291 7.74 0.20 14.07
CA SER A 291 8.53 -0.36 15.18
C SER A 291 9.87 -0.99 14.79
N LYS A 292 10.26 -1.02 13.52
CA LYS A 292 11.61 -1.49 13.14
C LYS A 292 12.17 -0.73 11.94
N ALA A 293 12.59 0.51 12.15
CA ALA A 293 13.70 1.02 11.37
C ALA A 293 14.95 0.18 11.74
N ARG A 294 15.19 -0.90 11.01
CA ARG A 294 16.52 -1.51 11.04
C ARG A 294 17.49 -0.44 10.57
N PRO A 295 18.54 -0.12 11.32
CA PRO A 295 19.60 0.71 10.79
C PRO A 295 20.10 0.03 9.53
N SER A 296 20.20 0.79 8.45
CA SER A 296 20.84 0.38 7.20
C SER A 296 22.18 -0.25 7.55
N GLY A 297 22.23 -1.58 7.48
CA GLY A 297 23.49 -2.30 7.68
C GLY A 297 24.47 -1.80 6.64
N THR A 298 25.57 -1.24 7.11
CA THR A 298 26.79 -0.99 6.38
C THR A 298 27.08 -2.18 5.50
N TYR A 299 27.03 -1.98 4.18
CA TYR A 299 27.60 -2.89 3.21
C TYR A 299 29.07 -3.05 3.59
N ARG A 300 29.46 -4.21 4.14
CA ARG A 300 30.83 -4.64 4.11
C ARG A 300 31.17 -4.93 2.67
N GLU A 301 31.96 -4.05 2.08
CA GLU A 301 32.70 -4.32 0.86
C GLU A 301 33.46 -5.63 1.07
N PHE A 302 33.12 -6.64 0.30
CA PHE A 302 34.01 -7.78 0.12
C PHE A 302 35.19 -7.29 -0.68
N SER A 303 36.25 -6.89 0.04
CA SER A 303 37.58 -6.67 -0.49
C SER A 303 38.05 -7.99 -1.12
N THR A 304 38.20 -7.99 -2.43
CA THR A 304 38.96 -8.97 -3.17
C THR A 304 40.42 -8.87 -2.72
N ALA A 305 40.82 -9.71 -1.77
CA ALA A 305 42.23 -9.90 -1.44
C ALA A 305 42.81 -10.83 -2.47
N GLN A 306 43.76 -10.26 -3.21
CA GLN A 306 44.66 -10.82 -4.18
C GLN A 306 45.26 -12.17 -3.76
N ALA A 307 45.18 -13.11 -4.66
CA ALA A 307 46.13 -14.22 -4.74
C ALA A 307 47.50 -13.65 -5.14
N GLY A 308 48.41 -13.62 -4.22
CA GLY A 308 49.80 -13.28 -4.39
C GLY A 308 50.68 -14.51 -4.09
N SER A 309 51.24 -15.04 -5.14
CA SER A 309 52.35 -16.02 -5.29
C SER A 309 53.45 -15.91 -4.26
N SER A 310 53.99 -17.02 -3.89
CA SER A 310 55.42 -17.37 -4.03
C SER A 310 55.78 -18.46 -3.02
N HIS A 311 56.23 -19.50 -3.47
CA HIS A 311 57.61 -19.94 -3.70
C HIS A 311 58.20 -20.81 -2.62
N SER A 312 58.62 -21.96 -3.09
CA SER A 312 59.86 -22.65 -2.78
C SER A 312 60.00 -23.39 -1.46
N GLY A 313 60.16 -24.67 -1.56
CA GLY A 313 61.45 -25.21 -1.35
C GLY A 313 61.51 -26.40 -0.41
N GLN A 314 61.95 -27.52 -0.98
CA GLN A 314 62.79 -28.54 -0.35
C GLN A 314 62.19 -29.43 0.77
N PHE A 315 61.91 -30.61 0.52
CA PHE A 315 62.65 -31.87 0.60
C PHE A 315 61.75 -33.02 0.19
#